data_edd8677d24732ea246bd1e6bd4339dcc
#
_entry.id   edd8677d24732ea246bd1e6bd4339dcc
#
_cell.length_a   1.000
_cell.length_b   1.000
_cell.length_c   1.000
_cell.angle_alpha   90.00
_cell.angle_beta   90.00
_cell.angle_gamma   90.00
#
_symmetry.space_group_name_H-M   'P 1'
#
loop_
_entity.id
_entity.type
_entity.pdbx_description
1 polymer ?
#
loop_
_entity_poly.entity_id
_entity_poly.type
_entity_poly.pdbx_seq_one_letter_code
_entity_poly.pdbx_strand_id
1 'polypeptide(L)'
;FQSISKHRHHVLGNHCVYTLKKQEFLDTVAQKSSYYSFDAGSYHFIVLDSCFRSDGQPYGRKNFEWTDPNIPAAEVDWLRQDLKHTSRKTILFAHQRLDVSNSYGVKNGPAVRKVLEESGNVLAVFQGHSHANDHKLIHGIHYCTLVAMVEGSGAANNGYSLLNLQKDGTIHVEGFRKQSRYDWTQQELQS
;
A
#
# COMPACT_ATOMS: atom_id res chain seq x y z
N PHE A 1 5.25 2.78 -20.16
CA PHE A 1 5.01 1.72 -19.15
C PHE A 1 4.40 0.44 -19.74
N GLN A 2 3.48 0.52 -20.70
CA GLN A 2 2.83 -0.66 -21.30
C GLN A 2 3.80 -1.62 -22.00
N SER A 3 4.94 -1.13 -22.47
CA SER A 3 5.96 -1.93 -23.14
C SER A 3 6.90 -2.71 -22.20
N ILE A 4 6.89 -2.44 -20.89
CA ILE A 4 7.88 -2.98 -19.95
C ILE A 4 7.39 -4.28 -19.30
N SER A 5 6.13 -4.38 -18.92
CA SER A 5 5.55 -5.57 -18.31
C SER A 5 4.06 -5.71 -18.63
N LYS A 6 3.62 -6.96 -18.86
CA LYS A 6 2.20 -7.30 -18.97
C LYS A 6 1.53 -7.47 -17.58
N HIS A 7 2.31 -7.77 -16.55
CA HIS A 7 1.85 -7.93 -15.17
C HIS A 7 2.09 -6.63 -14.42
N ARG A 8 1.05 -5.82 -14.29
CA ARG A 8 1.10 -4.52 -13.62
C ARG A 8 -0.05 -4.38 -12.65
N HIS A 9 0.26 -3.84 -11.49
CA HIS A 9 -0.69 -3.55 -10.44
C HIS A 9 -0.56 -2.08 -10.07
N HIS A 10 -1.67 -1.38 -9.97
CA HIS A 10 -1.70 0.04 -9.65
C HIS A 10 -2.34 0.26 -8.29
N VAL A 11 -1.66 1.02 -7.45
CA VAL A 11 -2.20 1.54 -6.19
C VAL A 11 -2.71 2.94 -6.45
N LEU A 12 -3.98 3.19 -6.18
CA LEU A 12 -4.60 4.47 -6.41
C LEU A 12 -4.18 5.45 -5.30
N GLY A 13 -3.65 6.61 -5.69
CA GLY A 13 -3.30 7.70 -4.80
C GLY A 13 -4.19 8.93 -5.01
N ASN A 14 -4.19 9.85 -4.05
CA ASN A 14 -5.00 11.07 -4.11
C ASN A 14 -4.72 11.92 -5.37
N HIS A 15 -3.48 11.98 -5.84
CA HIS A 15 -3.14 12.69 -7.09
C HIS A 15 -3.73 12.01 -8.34
N CYS A 16 -3.93 10.70 -8.34
CA CYS A 16 -4.57 10.00 -9.46
C CYS A 16 -6.02 10.46 -9.70
N VAL A 17 -6.70 10.87 -8.63
CA VAL A 17 -8.11 11.30 -8.65
C VAL A 17 -8.30 12.79 -8.40
N TYR A 18 -7.22 13.56 -8.46
CA TYR A 18 -7.30 15.02 -8.31
C TYR A 18 -8.12 15.69 -9.43
N THR A 19 -7.93 15.23 -10.67
CA THR A 19 -8.68 15.70 -11.84
C THR A 19 -9.65 14.68 -12.43
N LEU A 20 -9.51 13.43 -12.06
CA LEU A 20 -10.31 12.30 -12.55
C LEU A 20 -11.29 11.82 -11.48
N LYS A 21 -12.35 11.15 -11.92
CA LYS A 21 -13.08 10.22 -11.07
C LYS A 21 -12.33 8.90 -10.98
N LYS A 22 -12.59 8.13 -9.93
CA LYS A 22 -11.97 6.82 -9.71
C LYS A 22 -12.13 5.89 -10.90
N GLN A 23 -13.34 5.79 -11.46
CA GLN A 23 -13.62 4.94 -12.62
C GLN A 23 -12.81 5.36 -13.86
N GLU A 24 -12.68 6.66 -14.12
CA GLU A 24 -11.88 7.17 -15.26
C GLU A 24 -10.40 6.77 -15.14
N PHE A 25 -9.86 6.77 -13.90
CA PHE A 25 -8.52 6.26 -13.66
C PHE A 25 -8.43 4.75 -13.92
N LEU A 26 -9.36 3.97 -13.36
CA LEU A 26 -9.38 2.50 -13.51
C LEU A 26 -9.49 2.08 -14.98
N ASP A 27 -10.34 2.75 -15.75
CA ASP A 27 -10.49 2.52 -17.18
C ASP A 27 -9.19 2.80 -17.96
N THR A 28 -8.50 3.90 -17.58
CA THR A 28 -7.23 4.30 -18.22
C THR A 28 -6.11 3.27 -18.00
N VAL A 29 -6.06 2.65 -16.83
CA VAL A 29 -5.04 1.64 -16.50
C VAL A 29 -5.51 0.20 -16.75
N ALA A 30 -6.71 0.02 -17.26
CA ALA A 30 -7.36 -1.27 -17.51
C ALA A 30 -7.45 -2.15 -16.23
N GLN A 31 -7.76 -1.55 -15.10
CA GLN A 31 -7.91 -2.20 -13.81
C GLN A 31 -9.39 -2.24 -13.39
N LYS A 32 -9.88 -3.41 -12.97
CA LYS A 32 -11.31 -3.62 -12.70
C LYS A 32 -11.78 -3.03 -11.38
N SER A 33 -10.90 -2.98 -10.37
CA SER A 33 -11.22 -2.53 -9.01
C SER A 33 -10.11 -1.66 -8.46
N SER A 34 -10.44 -0.72 -7.58
CA SER A 34 -9.46 0.12 -6.89
C SER A 34 -8.81 -0.60 -5.70
N TYR A 35 -9.45 -1.62 -5.15
CA TYR A 35 -8.88 -2.55 -4.18
C TYR A 35 -9.11 -3.99 -4.64
N TYR A 36 -8.15 -4.86 -4.44
CA TYR A 36 -8.17 -6.25 -4.90
C TYR A 36 -6.99 -7.03 -4.32
N SER A 37 -7.01 -8.34 -4.50
CA SER A 37 -5.90 -9.22 -4.18
C SER A 37 -5.51 -10.11 -5.36
N PHE A 38 -4.31 -10.66 -5.29
CA PHE A 38 -3.79 -11.64 -6.25
C PHE A 38 -2.68 -12.47 -5.62
N ASP A 39 -2.47 -13.66 -6.16
CA ASP A 39 -1.38 -14.53 -5.77
C ASP A 39 -0.23 -14.47 -6.77
N ALA A 40 1.00 -14.44 -6.26
CA ALA A 40 2.19 -14.63 -7.07
C ALA A 40 3.23 -15.45 -6.30
N GLY A 41 3.65 -16.57 -6.87
CA GLY A 41 4.53 -17.52 -6.18
C GLY A 41 3.88 -18.06 -4.90
N SER A 42 4.62 -17.97 -3.79
CA SER A 42 4.14 -18.41 -2.47
C SER A 42 3.47 -17.31 -1.65
N TYR A 43 3.29 -16.13 -2.23
CA TYR A 43 2.78 -14.96 -1.55
C TYR A 43 1.38 -14.57 -2.03
N HIS A 44 0.63 -13.97 -1.12
CA HIS A 44 -0.60 -13.27 -1.38
C HIS A 44 -0.34 -11.76 -1.36
N PHE A 45 -0.92 -11.02 -2.29
CA PHE A 45 -0.75 -9.59 -2.41
C PHE A 45 -2.11 -8.89 -2.34
N ILE A 46 -2.18 -7.83 -1.57
CA ILE A 46 -3.39 -7.03 -1.40
C ILE A 46 -3.07 -5.58 -1.78
N VAL A 47 -3.94 -4.99 -2.57
CA VAL A 47 -3.95 -3.55 -2.87
C VAL A 47 -5.17 -2.94 -2.21
N LEU A 48 -4.97 -1.93 -1.34
CA LEU A 48 -6.03 -1.18 -0.68
C LEU A 48 -6.23 0.18 -1.35
N ASP A 49 -7.47 0.64 -1.30
CA ASP A 49 -7.87 1.97 -1.76
C ASP A 49 -8.23 2.87 -0.57
N SER A 50 -7.28 3.66 -0.12
CA SER A 50 -7.49 4.64 0.95
C SER A 50 -7.99 6.01 0.48
N CYS A 51 -8.35 6.14 -0.82
CA CYS A 51 -8.86 7.38 -1.40
C CYS A 51 -10.39 7.50 -1.24
N PHE A 52 -10.86 7.45 -0.01
CA PHE A 52 -12.23 7.81 0.38
C PHE A 52 -12.17 8.87 1.48
N ARG A 53 -13.23 9.67 1.58
CA ARG A 53 -13.43 10.61 2.68
C ARG A 53 -13.95 9.85 3.91
N SER A 54 -13.82 10.46 5.08
CA SER A 54 -14.36 9.91 6.34
C SER A 54 -15.89 9.72 6.33
N ASP A 55 -16.61 10.46 5.46
CA ASP A 55 -18.05 10.29 5.23
C ASP A 55 -18.39 9.14 4.25
N GLY A 56 -17.39 8.38 3.78
CA GLY A 56 -17.53 7.24 2.87
C GLY A 56 -17.59 7.60 1.38
N GLN A 57 -17.55 8.89 1.02
CA GLN A 57 -17.56 9.30 -0.38
C GLN A 57 -16.20 9.05 -1.04
N PRO A 58 -16.14 8.50 -2.26
CA PRO A 58 -14.89 8.32 -2.98
C PRO A 58 -14.26 9.66 -3.36
N TYR A 59 -12.94 9.72 -3.32
CA TYR A 59 -12.18 10.84 -3.88
C TYR A 59 -12.40 10.94 -5.39
N GLY A 60 -12.50 12.18 -5.88
CA GLY A 60 -12.58 12.46 -7.31
C GLY A 60 -12.78 13.94 -7.58
N ARG A 61 -12.08 14.48 -8.60
CA ARG A 61 -12.25 15.85 -9.09
C ARG A 61 -12.20 16.92 -7.99
N LYS A 62 -11.23 16.83 -7.08
CA LYS A 62 -11.00 17.78 -5.97
C LYS A 62 -12.12 17.85 -4.93
N ASN A 63 -12.94 16.82 -4.77
CA ASN A 63 -14.00 16.76 -3.77
C ASN A 63 -13.53 16.39 -2.36
N PHE A 64 -12.21 16.39 -2.11
CA PHE A 64 -11.59 15.87 -0.90
C PHE A 64 -10.48 16.78 -0.38
N GLU A 65 -10.23 16.67 0.92
CA GLU A 65 -9.01 17.12 1.55
C GLU A 65 -8.03 15.94 1.61
N TRP A 66 -6.78 16.15 1.19
CA TRP A 66 -5.76 15.09 1.18
C TRP A 66 -5.44 14.54 2.58
N THR A 67 -5.81 15.28 3.61
CA THR A 67 -5.66 14.95 5.04
C THR A 67 -6.84 14.16 5.62
N ASP A 68 -7.85 13.81 4.81
CA ASP A 68 -9.02 13.05 5.23
C ASP A 68 -9.15 11.67 4.53
N PRO A 69 -8.05 10.90 4.38
CA PRO A 69 -8.14 9.58 3.77
C PRO A 69 -8.78 8.57 4.72
N ASN A 70 -9.61 7.69 4.15
CA ASN A 70 -10.30 6.66 4.89
C ASN A 70 -10.42 5.37 4.04
N ILE A 71 -10.56 4.22 4.66
CA ILE A 71 -10.90 2.95 4.01
C ILE A 71 -12.34 2.61 4.43
N PRO A 72 -13.29 2.51 3.48
CA PRO A 72 -14.69 2.31 3.82
C PRO A 72 -14.93 0.94 4.47
N ALA A 73 -15.97 0.83 5.29
CA ALA A 73 -16.30 -0.39 6.04
C ALA A 73 -16.43 -1.62 5.13
N ALA A 74 -17.02 -1.46 3.94
CA ALA A 74 -17.16 -2.54 2.96
C ALA A 74 -15.80 -3.09 2.50
N GLU A 75 -14.79 -2.24 2.32
CA GLU A 75 -13.44 -2.66 1.96
C GLU A 75 -12.73 -3.32 3.15
N VAL A 76 -12.92 -2.82 4.37
CA VAL A 76 -12.38 -3.45 5.59
C VAL A 76 -12.99 -4.83 5.81
N ASP A 77 -14.29 -5.00 5.56
CA ASP A 77 -14.95 -6.30 5.65
C ASP A 77 -14.47 -7.26 4.56
N TRP A 78 -14.30 -6.77 3.34
CA TRP A 78 -13.68 -7.54 2.26
C TRP A 78 -12.25 -7.97 2.64
N LEU A 79 -11.41 -7.05 3.14
CA LEU A 79 -10.04 -7.33 3.59
C LEU A 79 -10.02 -8.46 4.65
N ARG A 80 -10.92 -8.39 5.62
CA ARG A 80 -11.04 -9.43 6.66
C ARG A 80 -11.39 -10.80 6.07
N GLN A 81 -12.30 -10.83 5.08
CA GLN A 81 -12.68 -12.08 4.42
C GLN A 81 -11.54 -12.60 3.54
N ASP A 82 -10.90 -11.75 2.77
CA ASP A 82 -9.80 -12.10 1.89
C ASP A 82 -8.63 -12.73 2.68
N LEU A 83 -8.21 -12.10 3.78
CA LEU A 83 -7.18 -12.62 4.68
C LEU A 83 -7.56 -13.94 5.36
N LYS A 84 -8.85 -14.21 5.61
CA LYS A 84 -9.31 -15.50 6.14
C LYS A 84 -9.24 -16.64 5.12
N HIS A 85 -9.30 -16.34 3.84
CA HIS A 85 -9.30 -17.33 2.76
C HIS A 85 -7.89 -17.68 2.27
N THR A 86 -6.85 -17.02 2.76
CA THR A 86 -5.46 -17.32 2.42
C THR A 86 -4.67 -17.76 3.65
N SER A 87 -3.83 -18.78 3.49
CA SER A 87 -2.77 -19.14 4.44
C SER A 87 -1.38 -18.66 3.99
N ARG A 88 -1.31 -17.95 2.87
CA ARG A 88 -0.05 -17.47 2.31
C ARG A 88 0.46 -16.27 3.09
N LYS A 89 1.78 -16.12 3.13
CA LYS A 89 2.42 -14.89 3.57
C LYS A 89 1.94 -13.74 2.72
N THR A 90 1.49 -12.66 3.36
CA THR A 90 0.76 -11.57 2.70
C THR A 90 1.54 -10.27 2.74
N ILE A 91 1.57 -9.58 1.61
CA ILE A 91 2.14 -8.25 1.44
C ILE A 91 1.02 -7.29 1.00
N LEU A 92 0.90 -6.16 1.69
CA LEU A 92 -0.08 -5.12 1.36
C LEU A 92 0.56 -3.91 0.69
N PHE A 93 -0.25 -3.26 -0.15
CA PHE A 93 0.05 -1.95 -0.73
C PHE A 93 -1.11 -0.99 -0.49
N ALA A 94 -0.79 0.20 0.02
CA ALA A 94 -1.73 1.32 0.17
C ALA A 94 -1.03 2.62 -0.21
N HIS A 95 -1.75 3.64 -0.64
CA HIS A 95 -1.11 4.92 -0.92
C HIS A 95 -0.89 5.71 0.37
N GLN A 96 -1.95 5.97 1.13
CA GLN A 96 -1.85 6.69 2.40
C GLN A 96 -1.40 5.76 3.53
N ARG A 97 -0.78 6.36 4.53
CA ARG A 97 -0.10 5.64 5.62
C ARG A 97 -1.09 5.02 6.61
N LEU A 98 -0.85 3.76 6.96
CA LEU A 98 -1.62 3.03 7.98
C LEU A 98 -0.97 3.10 9.37
N ASP A 99 0.31 3.48 9.46
CA ASP A 99 1.16 3.41 10.65
C ASP A 99 1.24 4.70 11.47
N VAL A 100 0.56 5.75 11.04
CA VAL A 100 0.56 7.07 11.69
C VAL A 100 -0.85 7.62 11.87
N SER A 101 -1.01 8.53 12.86
CA SER A 101 -2.28 9.21 13.16
C SER A 101 -2.23 10.71 12.85
N ASN A 102 -1.23 11.16 12.10
CA ASN A 102 -1.09 12.55 11.66
C ASN A 102 -1.84 12.79 10.33
N SER A 103 -1.59 13.93 9.70
CA SER A 103 -2.23 14.32 8.42
C SER A 103 -1.95 13.37 7.24
N TYR A 104 -0.91 12.55 7.30
CA TYR A 104 -0.58 11.55 6.28
C TYR A 104 -1.28 10.20 6.50
N GLY A 105 -1.87 10.01 7.68
CA GLY A 105 -2.47 8.75 8.09
C GLY A 105 -3.93 8.59 7.67
N VAL A 106 -4.29 7.36 7.33
CA VAL A 106 -5.69 6.94 7.15
C VAL A 106 -6.45 7.10 8.46
N LYS A 107 -7.61 7.76 8.44
CA LYS A 107 -8.39 8.11 9.65
C LYS A 107 -8.77 6.89 10.49
N ASN A 108 -9.21 5.83 9.84
CA ASN A 108 -9.49 4.55 10.49
C ASN A 108 -8.32 3.56 10.43
N GLY A 109 -7.08 4.04 10.22
CA GLY A 109 -5.87 3.22 10.18
C GLY A 109 -5.73 2.23 11.34
N PRO A 110 -5.97 2.61 12.62
CA PRO A 110 -5.94 1.66 13.74
C PRO A 110 -6.90 0.47 13.57
N ALA A 111 -8.11 0.68 13.06
CA ALA A 111 -9.06 -0.41 12.82
C ALA A 111 -8.61 -1.33 11.67
N VAL A 112 -8.01 -0.77 10.63
CA VAL A 112 -7.42 -1.55 9.52
C VAL A 112 -6.24 -2.37 10.03
N ARG A 113 -5.30 -1.75 10.77
CA ARG A 113 -4.16 -2.49 11.37
C ARG A 113 -4.60 -3.67 12.22
N LYS A 114 -5.65 -3.49 13.03
CA LYS A 114 -6.20 -4.58 13.84
C LYS A 114 -6.61 -5.79 12.99
N VAL A 115 -7.21 -5.56 11.82
CA VAL A 115 -7.56 -6.66 10.88
C VAL A 115 -6.30 -7.36 10.35
N LEU A 116 -5.25 -6.60 10.03
CA LEU A 116 -3.98 -7.15 9.57
C LEU A 116 -3.30 -7.99 10.67
N GLU A 117 -3.25 -7.49 11.88
CA GLU A 117 -2.65 -8.13 13.05
C GLU A 117 -3.40 -9.44 13.41
N GLU A 118 -4.73 -9.40 13.43
CA GLU A 118 -5.58 -10.57 13.72
C GLU A 118 -5.45 -11.69 12.68
N SER A 119 -5.02 -11.40 11.45
CA SER A 119 -4.85 -12.41 10.41
C SER A 119 -3.63 -13.31 10.64
N GLY A 120 -2.59 -12.80 11.29
CA GLY A 120 -1.35 -13.52 11.60
C GLY A 120 -0.46 -13.88 10.40
N ASN A 121 -0.85 -13.55 9.18
CA ASN A 121 -0.10 -13.89 7.96
C ASN A 121 0.44 -12.68 7.19
N VAL A 122 0.13 -11.45 7.61
CA VAL A 122 0.64 -10.23 7.00
C VAL A 122 2.05 -9.95 7.50
N LEU A 123 3.00 -9.81 6.58
CA LEU A 123 4.41 -9.53 6.88
C LEU A 123 4.75 -8.06 6.73
N ALA A 124 4.24 -7.40 5.67
CA ALA A 124 4.60 -6.02 5.39
C ALA A 124 3.48 -5.25 4.70
N VAL A 125 3.46 -3.94 4.96
CA VAL A 125 2.67 -2.93 4.28
C VAL A 125 3.61 -1.94 3.62
N PHE A 126 3.55 -1.83 2.30
CA PHE A 126 4.23 -0.79 1.55
C PHE A 126 3.27 0.36 1.29
N GLN A 127 3.68 1.57 1.65
CA GLN A 127 2.86 2.76 1.61
C GLN A 127 3.67 3.97 1.12
N GLY A 128 3.04 5.11 0.91
CA GLY A 128 3.67 6.31 0.39
C GLY A 128 3.13 7.58 1.02
N HIS A 129 2.67 8.53 0.20
CA HIS A 129 1.97 9.75 0.53
C HIS A 129 2.80 10.83 1.25
N SER A 130 3.66 10.48 2.20
CA SER A 130 4.53 11.44 2.89
C SER A 130 5.81 11.79 2.14
N HIS A 131 6.07 11.13 1.00
CA HIS A 131 7.23 11.33 0.13
C HIS A 131 8.60 11.13 0.79
N ALA A 132 8.64 10.52 1.95
CA ALA A 132 9.87 10.30 2.72
C ALA A 132 10.01 8.83 3.10
N ASN A 133 11.26 8.33 3.12
CA ASN A 133 11.53 7.03 3.69
C ASN A 133 11.15 7.01 5.17
N ASP A 134 10.40 6.00 5.55
CA ASP A 134 10.12 5.68 6.95
C ASP A 134 9.88 4.17 7.07
N HIS A 135 10.23 3.62 8.22
CA HIS A 135 9.99 2.22 8.52
C HIS A 135 9.60 2.07 9.98
N LYS A 136 8.57 1.31 10.23
CA LYS A 136 8.14 0.91 11.57
C LYS A 136 7.81 -0.57 11.60
N LEU A 137 8.16 -1.22 12.70
CA LEU A 137 7.68 -2.55 13.05
C LEU A 137 6.58 -2.39 14.11
N ILE A 138 5.36 -2.80 13.79
CA ILE A 138 4.21 -2.69 14.69
C ILE A 138 3.53 -4.06 14.75
N HIS A 139 3.51 -4.67 15.92
CA HIS A 139 2.92 -5.99 16.17
C HIS A 139 3.35 -7.04 15.14
N GLY A 140 4.67 -7.09 14.84
CA GLY A 140 5.25 -8.04 13.89
C GLY A 140 5.01 -7.73 12.40
N ILE A 141 4.40 -6.60 12.06
CA ILE A 141 4.18 -6.17 10.67
C ILE A 141 5.09 -5.00 10.33
N HIS A 142 5.85 -5.11 9.24
CA HIS A 142 6.69 -4.01 8.74
C HIS A 142 5.85 -3.00 7.95
N TYR A 143 5.86 -1.75 8.35
CA TYR A 143 5.27 -0.63 7.62
C TYR A 143 6.38 0.17 6.97
N CYS A 144 6.53 0.03 5.66
CA CYS A 144 7.57 0.67 4.86
C CYS A 144 6.98 1.79 4.01
N THR A 145 7.36 3.02 4.31
CA THR A 145 6.97 4.18 3.52
C THR A 145 8.01 4.46 2.46
N LEU A 146 7.58 4.48 1.20
CA LEU A 146 8.42 4.69 0.03
C LEU A 146 8.52 6.17 -0.33
N VAL A 147 9.67 6.58 -0.85
CA VAL A 147 9.84 7.93 -1.40
C VAL A 147 9.02 8.11 -2.68
N ALA A 148 8.70 9.35 -2.99
CA ALA A 148 8.04 9.67 -4.24
C ALA A 148 8.99 9.59 -5.45
N MET A 149 8.45 9.27 -6.62
CA MET A 149 9.18 9.35 -7.88
C MET A 149 9.20 10.78 -8.47
N VAL A 150 8.52 11.73 -7.85
CA VAL A 150 8.26 13.07 -8.40
C VAL A 150 8.81 14.21 -7.53
N GLU A 151 9.82 13.94 -6.71
CA GLU A 151 10.44 14.95 -5.85
C GLU A 151 11.57 15.68 -6.58
N GLY A 152 11.40 17.00 -6.77
CA GLY A 152 12.40 17.84 -7.43
C GLY A 152 12.58 17.51 -8.92
N SER A 153 13.74 17.83 -9.46
CA SER A 153 14.10 17.57 -10.84
C SER A 153 15.21 16.54 -10.99
N GLY A 154 15.16 15.79 -12.09
CA GLY A 154 16.20 14.82 -12.45
C GLY A 154 16.10 13.48 -11.72
N ALA A 155 16.82 12.51 -12.28
CA ALA A 155 16.77 11.12 -11.84
C ALA A 155 17.23 10.91 -10.38
N ALA A 156 18.13 11.75 -9.88
CA ALA A 156 18.63 11.66 -8.51
C ALA A 156 17.57 11.97 -7.44
N ASN A 157 16.49 12.65 -7.82
CA ASN A 157 15.44 13.09 -6.89
C ASN A 157 14.24 12.15 -6.79
N ASN A 158 14.31 10.97 -7.38
CA ASN A 158 13.27 9.96 -7.23
C ASN A 158 13.82 8.68 -6.58
N GLY A 159 12.95 7.71 -6.33
CA GLY A 159 13.34 6.40 -5.82
C GLY A 159 12.39 5.32 -6.29
N TYR A 160 12.89 4.09 -6.30
CA TYR A 160 12.13 2.88 -6.53
C TYR A 160 12.80 1.71 -5.83
N SER A 161 12.11 0.60 -5.71
CA SER A 161 12.63 -0.61 -5.07
C SER A 161 12.46 -1.84 -5.95
N LEU A 162 13.38 -2.80 -5.78
CA LEU A 162 13.11 -4.20 -6.08
C LEU A 162 12.78 -4.93 -4.78
N LEU A 163 11.71 -5.69 -4.81
CA LEU A 163 11.25 -6.48 -3.67
C LEU A 163 11.54 -7.95 -3.93
N ASN A 164 12.47 -8.52 -3.15
CA ASN A 164 12.81 -9.93 -3.21
C ASN A 164 12.20 -10.65 -2.00
N LEU A 165 11.28 -11.57 -2.27
CA LEU A 165 10.53 -12.32 -1.28
C LEU A 165 11.01 -13.77 -1.24
N GLN A 166 11.53 -14.21 -0.10
CA GLN A 166 12.01 -15.58 0.09
C GLN A 166 10.87 -16.47 0.60
N LYS A 167 10.92 -17.77 0.30
CA LYS A 167 9.87 -18.73 0.74
C LYS A 167 9.72 -18.79 2.25
N ASP A 168 10.80 -18.58 2.99
CA ASP A 168 10.79 -18.55 4.45
C ASP A 168 10.11 -17.29 5.04
N GLY A 169 9.89 -16.25 4.25
CA GLY A 169 9.30 -14.99 4.67
C GLY A 169 10.30 -13.85 4.82
N THR A 170 11.58 -14.09 4.60
CA THR A 170 12.59 -13.05 4.52
C THR A 170 12.27 -12.10 3.36
N ILE A 171 12.36 -10.80 3.62
CA ILE A 171 12.04 -9.74 2.67
C ILE A 171 13.27 -8.86 2.49
N HIS A 172 13.77 -8.77 1.26
CA HIS A 172 14.81 -7.83 0.90
C HIS A 172 14.22 -6.71 0.04
N VAL A 173 14.30 -5.47 0.54
CA VAL A 173 13.91 -4.27 -0.18
C VAL A 173 15.17 -3.61 -0.69
N GLU A 174 15.51 -3.84 -1.94
CA GLU A 174 16.64 -3.18 -2.59
C GLU A 174 16.21 -1.81 -3.09
N GLY A 175 16.58 -0.77 -2.33
CA GLY A 175 16.26 0.61 -2.66
C GLY A 175 17.25 1.21 -3.64
N PHE A 176 16.74 1.99 -4.60
CA PHE A 176 17.53 2.70 -5.59
C PHE A 176 17.35 4.21 -5.46
N ARG A 177 18.42 4.96 -5.70
CA ARG A 177 18.48 6.42 -5.59
C ARG A 177 18.15 6.87 -4.17
N LYS A 178 17.07 7.65 -3.96
CA LYS A 178 16.66 8.11 -2.63
C LYS A 178 15.95 7.05 -1.79
N GLN A 179 15.56 5.92 -2.38
CA GLN A 179 14.88 4.88 -1.64
C GLN A 179 15.84 4.11 -0.74
N SER A 180 15.50 3.97 0.53
CA SER A 180 16.24 3.18 1.51
C SER A 180 16.16 1.69 1.22
N ARG A 181 17.18 0.96 1.70
CA ARG A 181 17.25 -0.51 1.67
C ARG A 181 16.85 -1.07 3.00
N TYR A 182 16.19 -2.23 2.97
CA TYR A 182 15.78 -2.94 4.18
C TYR A 182 15.95 -4.44 3.98
N ASP A 183 16.36 -5.14 5.05
CA ASP A 183 16.45 -6.59 5.11
C ASP A 183 15.68 -7.04 6.36
N TRP A 184 14.57 -7.74 6.16
CA TRP A 184 13.71 -8.19 7.26
C TRP A 184 13.69 -9.71 7.31
N THR A 185 14.04 -10.27 8.45
CA THR A 185 14.08 -11.71 8.68
C THR A 185 12.89 -12.15 9.54
N GLN A 186 12.58 -13.45 9.51
CA GLN A 186 11.49 -14.00 10.33
C GLN A 186 11.70 -13.84 11.86
N GLN A 187 12.94 -13.70 12.31
CA GLN A 187 13.21 -13.51 13.75
C GLN A 187 12.69 -12.16 14.26
N GLU A 188 12.63 -11.14 13.41
CA GLU A 188 12.07 -9.82 13.76
C GLU A 188 10.53 -9.81 13.77
N LEU A 189 9.89 -10.78 13.10
CA LEU A 189 8.42 -10.90 13.03
C LEU A 189 7.82 -11.60 14.26
N GLN A 190 8.64 -12.21 15.12
CA GLN A 190 8.20 -12.99 16.31
C GLN A 190 8.50 -12.28 17.64
N SER A 191 9.13 -11.12 17.61
CA SER A 191 9.44 -10.28 18.77
C SER A 191 8.40 -9.18 18.96
#